data_1fea640ac6b9a9098ade55cc4c647995
#
_entry.id   1fea640ac6b9a9098ade55cc4c647995
#
_cell.length_a   1.000
_cell.length_b   1.000
_cell.length_c   1.000
_cell.angle_alpha   90.00
_cell.angle_beta   90.00
_cell.angle_gamma   90.00
#
_symmetry.space_group_name_H-M   'P 1'
#
loop_
_entity.id
_entity.type
_entity.pdbx_description
1 polymer ?
#
loop_
_entity_poly.entity_id
_entity_poly.type
_entity_poly.pdbx_seq_one_letter_code
_entity_poly.pdbx_strand_id
1 'polypeptide(L)'
;MKTQYWLVKSEPEAYSWENFLRDGRTAWTGVRNYQARINLNAMRPGDAVLFYESMTTKAVVGLAEVSKPAFPDTTAEEPGWVAVELAAKSPLAHPVTLAQIKAGPALAETELLRQS
;
A
#
# COMPACT_ATOMS: atom_id res chain seq x y z
N MET A 1 -19.43 2.23 8.66
CA MET A 1 -18.06 2.58 9.06
C MET A 1 -17.29 3.09 7.87
N LYS A 2 -16.44 4.07 8.10
CA LYS A 2 -15.65 4.62 7.01
C LYS A 2 -14.52 3.66 6.65
N THR A 3 -14.33 3.45 5.35
CA THR A 3 -13.18 2.73 4.84
C THR A 3 -11.92 3.57 5.08
N GLN A 4 -10.90 2.95 5.62
CA GLN A 4 -9.60 3.61 5.74
C GLN A 4 -8.86 3.52 4.41
N TYR A 5 -8.06 4.53 4.14
CA TYR A 5 -7.23 4.58 2.95
C TYR A 5 -5.77 4.58 3.35
N TRP A 6 -5.00 3.72 2.72
CA TRP A 6 -3.57 3.56 2.99
C TRP A 6 -2.79 3.79 1.71
N LEU A 7 -1.53 4.11 1.85
CA LEU A 7 -0.61 4.24 0.74
C LEU A 7 0.53 3.25 0.92
N VAL A 8 0.75 2.40 -0.08
CA VAL A 8 1.93 1.55 -0.11
C VAL A 8 2.82 2.00 -1.26
N LYS A 9 4.11 1.87 -1.05
CA LYS A 9 5.12 2.38 -1.97
C LYS A 9 5.97 1.22 -2.46
N SER A 10 6.13 1.14 -3.77
CA SER A 10 6.94 0.08 -4.37
C SER A 10 7.78 0.63 -5.51
N GLU A 11 8.97 0.07 -5.67
CA GLU A 11 9.81 0.38 -6.81
C GLU A 11 9.39 -0.54 -7.96
N PRO A 12 9.12 0.02 -9.18
CA PRO A 12 8.69 -0.82 -10.30
C PRO A 12 9.66 -1.93 -10.65
N GLU A 13 10.95 -1.72 -10.44
CA GLU A 13 11.96 -2.75 -10.72
C GLU A 13 11.86 -3.93 -9.75
N ALA A 14 11.42 -3.67 -8.52
CA ALA A 14 11.24 -4.73 -7.53
C ALA A 14 9.86 -5.35 -7.65
N TYR A 15 8.81 -4.55 -7.70
CA TYR A 15 7.44 -5.05 -7.83
C TYR A 15 6.56 -3.96 -8.42
N SER A 16 6.20 -4.12 -9.70
CA SER A 16 5.39 -3.14 -10.42
C SER A 16 3.90 -3.40 -10.23
N TRP A 17 3.09 -2.41 -10.60
CA TRP A 17 1.63 -2.59 -10.63
C TRP A 17 1.23 -3.72 -11.57
N GLU A 18 1.93 -3.86 -12.71
CA GLU A 18 1.67 -4.95 -13.65
C GLU A 18 1.92 -6.31 -13.02
N ASN A 19 2.99 -6.44 -12.24
CA ASN A 19 3.28 -7.66 -11.51
C ASN A 19 2.16 -7.97 -10.52
N PHE A 20 1.67 -6.96 -9.83
CA PHE A 20 0.59 -7.08 -8.86
C PHE A 20 -0.71 -7.53 -9.53
N LEU A 21 -1.05 -6.92 -10.68
CA LEU A 21 -2.25 -7.33 -11.44
C LEU A 21 -2.15 -8.78 -11.88
N ARG A 22 -0.98 -9.20 -12.33
CA ARG A 22 -0.76 -10.58 -12.75
C ARG A 22 -0.95 -11.55 -11.59
N ASP A 23 -0.42 -11.20 -10.41
CA ASP A 23 -0.51 -12.05 -9.24
C ASP A 23 -1.90 -12.02 -8.59
N GLY A 24 -2.62 -10.92 -8.73
CA GLY A 24 -3.95 -10.74 -8.16
C GLY A 24 -3.93 -10.44 -6.67
N ARG A 25 -3.15 -11.18 -5.91
CA ARG A 25 -2.94 -10.99 -4.48
C ARG A 25 -1.48 -11.19 -4.15
N THR A 26 -1.00 -10.47 -3.15
CA THR A 26 0.38 -10.64 -2.72
C THR A 26 0.51 -10.34 -1.22
N ALA A 27 1.43 -11.03 -0.58
CA ALA A 27 1.81 -10.70 0.78
C ALA A 27 2.78 -9.53 0.73
N TRP A 28 2.45 -8.44 1.42
CA TRP A 28 3.29 -7.25 1.43
C TRP A 28 4.35 -7.41 2.51
N THR A 29 5.45 -8.08 2.15
CA THR A 29 6.55 -8.41 3.04
C THR A 29 7.70 -7.42 2.90
N GLY A 30 8.71 -7.56 3.74
CA GLY A 30 9.93 -6.77 3.61
C GLY A 30 9.88 -5.39 4.21
N VAL A 31 8.78 -5.04 4.90
CA VAL A 31 8.66 -3.74 5.56
C VAL A 31 9.50 -3.75 6.83
N ARG A 32 10.43 -2.81 6.95
CA ARG A 32 11.39 -2.74 8.07
C ARG A 32 11.42 -1.36 8.73
N ASN A 33 10.39 -0.56 8.51
CA ASN A 33 10.23 0.76 9.11
C ASN A 33 9.21 0.65 10.25
N TYR A 34 9.54 1.20 11.42
CA TYR A 34 8.66 1.09 12.59
C TYR A 34 7.32 1.76 12.40
N GLN A 35 7.29 2.94 11.77
CA GLN A 35 6.02 3.62 11.51
C GLN A 35 5.17 2.82 10.53
N ALA A 36 5.79 2.29 9.50
CA ALA A 36 5.09 1.45 8.53
C ALA A 36 4.54 0.19 9.19
N ARG A 37 5.28 -0.39 10.13
CA ARG A 37 4.80 -1.56 10.88
C ARG A 37 3.54 -1.22 11.67
N ILE A 38 3.49 -0.06 12.30
CA ILE A 38 2.31 0.39 13.02
C ILE A 38 1.12 0.50 12.05
N ASN A 39 1.36 1.06 10.86
CA ASN A 39 0.32 1.18 9.84
C ASN A 39 -0.18 -0.18 9.37
N LEU A 40 0.73 -1.13 9.11
CA LEU A 40 0.34 -2.48 8.70
C LEU A 40 -0.53 -3.15 9.77
N ASN A 41 -0.17 -2.99 11.04
CA ASN A 41 -0.96 -3.57 12.13
C ASN A 41 -2.35 -2.93 12.26
N ALA A 42 -2.52 -1.71 11.78
CA ALA A 42 -3.80 -1.01 11.83
C ALA A 42 -4.69 -1.31 10.63
N MET A 43 -4.15 -1.90 9.57
CA MET A 43 -4.91 -2.22 8.38
C MET A 43 -5.94 -3.31 8.66
N ARG A 44 -7.13 -3.15 8.09
CA ARG A 44 -8.22 -4.13 8.25
C ARG A 44 -8.68 -4.61 6.88
N PRO A 45 -9.16 -5.86 6.78
CA PRO A 45 -9.73 -6.34 5.52
C PRO A 45 -10.82 -5.40 5.03
N GLY A 46 -10.80 -5.09 3.75
CA GLY A 46 -11.72 -4.13 3.13
C GLY A 46 -11.19 -2.72 3.04
N ASP A 47 -10.11 -2.40 3.73
CA ASP A 47 -9.50 -1.07 3.62
C ASP A 47 -8.93 -0.87 2.22
N ALA A 48 -9.06 0.35 1.69
CA ALA A 48 -8.52 0.70 0.39
C ALA A 48 -7.03 1.02 0.50
N VAL A 49 -6.27 0.60 -0.50
CA VAL A 49 -4.82 0.81 -0.55
C VAL A 49 -4.46 1.44 -1.89
N LEU A 50 -3.78 2.57 -1.83
CA LEU A 50 -3.26 3.21 -3.04
C LEU A 50 -1.85 2.69 -3.29
N PHE A 51 -1.63 2.16 -4.49
CA PHE A 51 -0.35 1.61 -4.90
C PHE A 51 0.47 2.71 -5.58
N TYR A 52 1.53 3.14 -4.91
CA TYR A 52 2.41 4.20 -5.40
C TYR A 52 3.68 3.57 -5.97
N GLU A 53 3.95 3.86 -7.25
CA GLU A 53 5.21 3.46 -7.86
C GLU A 53 6.21 4.60 -7.70
N SER A 54 7.28 4.32 -6.98
CA SER A 54 8.36 5.28 -6.76
C SER A 54 9.34 5.27 -7.93
N MET A 55 10.34 6.09 -7.86
CA MET A 55 11.41 6.21 -8.84
C MET A 55 10.91 6.80 -10.17
N THR A 56 10.58 5.96 -11.15
CA THR A 56 10.27 6.41 -12.50
C THR A 56 8.91 7.10 -12.60
N THR A 57 7.87 6.43 -12.11
CA THR A 57 6.50 6.93 -12.27
C THR A 57 6.16 8.02 -11.25
N LYS A 58 6.57 7.82 -10.00
CA LYS A 58 6.33 8.76 -8.89
C LYS A 58 4.87 9.16 -8.74
N ALA A 59 3.98 8.20 -8.83
CA ALA A 59 2.55 8.43 -8.77
C ALA A 59 1.81 7.18 -8.31
N VAL A 60 0.59 7.38 -7.79
CA VAL A 60 -0.34 6.30 -7.51
C VAL A 60 -0.88 5.82 -8.86
N VAL A 61 -0.71 4.55 -9.15
CA VAL A 61 -1.10 3.98 -10.44
C VAL A 61 -2.23 2.96 -10.33
N GLY A 62 -2.59 2.55 -9.14
CA GLY A 62 -3.64 1.57 -8.98
C GLY A 62 -4.27 1.56 -7.60
N LEU A 63 -5.40 0.89 -7.50
CA LEU A 63 -6.16 0.72 -6.26
C LEU A 63 -6.15 -0.74 -5.87
N ALA A 64 -5.80 -0.99 -4.61
CA ALA A 64 -5.81 -2.32 -4.03
C ALA A 64 -6.70 -2.33 -2.79
N GLU A 65 -6.83 -3.49 -2.17
CA GLU A 65 -7.63 -3.66 -0.97
C GLU A 65 -6.92 -4.63 -0.03
N VAL A 66 -7.00 -4.37 1.27
CA VAL A 66 -6.47 -5.30 2.25
C VAL A 66 -7.36 -6.55 2.26
N SER A 67 -6.76 -7.70 1.96
CA SER A 67 -7.50 -8.98 1.94
C SER A 67 -7.27 -9.81 3.19
N LYS A 68 -6.11 -9.63 3.86
CA LYS A 68 -5.85 -10.27 5.15
C LYS A 68 -5.15 -9.28 6.08
N PRO A 69 -5.52 -9.25 7.37
CA PRO A 69 -4.86 -8.36 8.33
C PRO A 69 -3.44 -8.81 8.62
N ALA A 70 -2.72 -8.05 9.42
CA ALA A 70 -1.32 -8.30 9.70
C ALA A 70 -1.06 -9.70 10.24
N PHE A 71 -0.02 -10.34 9.74
CA PHE A 71 0.47 -11.63 10.19
C PHE A 71 2.00 -11.57 10.21
N PRO A 72 2.65 -12.51 10.92
CA PRO A 72 4.11 -12.47 11.00
C PRO A 72 4.77 -12.52 9.62
N ASP A 73 5.75 -11.65 9.40
CA ASP A 73 6.53 -11.65 8.16
C ASP A 73 7.65 -12.70 8.28
N THR A 74 7.47 -13.83 7.61
CA THR A 74 8.41 -14.93 7.67
C THR A 74 9.71 -14.66 6.92
N THR A 75 9.78 -13.56 6.15
CA THR A 75 11.02 -13.16 5.48
C THR A 75 11.96 -12.40 6.41
N ALA A 76 11.48 -11.97 7.57
CA ALA A 76 12.28 -11.23 8.53
C ALA A 76 13.11 -12.17 9.39
N GLU A 77 14.35 -11.77 9.67
CA GLU A 77 15.23 -12.53 10.57
C GLU A 77 14.85 -12.34 12.02
N GLU A 78 14.34 -11.14 12.36
CA GLU A 78 13.93 -10.83 13.72
C GLU A 78 12.42 -10.93 13.87
N PRO A 79 11.92 -11.32 15.06
CA PRO A 79 10.49 -11.34 15.30
C PRO A 79 9.90 -9.94 15.41
N GLY A 80 8.59 -9.84 15.23
CA GLY A 80 7.87 -8.58 15.39
C GLY A 80 7.57 -7.84 14.11
N TRP A 81 8.19 -8.22 13.00
CA TRP A 81 7.86 -7.67 11.70
C TRP A 81 6.64 -8.37 11.13
N VAL A 82 5.80 -7.61 10.46
CA VAL A 82 4.52 -8.13 9.97
C VAL A 82 4.32 -7.82 8.50
N ALA A 83 3.40 -8.56 7.89
CA ALA A 83 2.97 -8.35 6.52
C ALA A 83 1.45 -8.34 6.51
N VAL A 84 0.88 -7.80 5.43
CA VAL A 84 -0.56 -7.92 5.16
C VAL A 84 -0.71 -8.51 3.77
N GLU A 85 -1.86 -9.08 3.48
CA GLU A 85 -2.16 -9.50 2.12
C GLU A 85 -2.98 -8.43 1.44
N LEU A 86 -2.55 -8.03 0.26
CA LEU A 86 -3.24 -7.05 -0.57
C LEU A 86 -3.75 -7.69 -1.84
N ALA A 87 -4.94 -7.30 -2.26
CA ALA A 87 -5.54 -7.75 -3.52
C ALA A 87 -5.58 -6.58 -4.50
N ALA A 88 -5.14 -6.81 -5.73
CA ALA A 88 -5.22 -5.81 -6.78
C ALA A 88 -6.69 -5.64 -7.20
N LYS A 89 -7.16 -4.40 -7.28
CA LYS A 89 -8.54 -4.10 -7.64
C LYS A 89 -8.67 -3.49 -9.04
N SER A 90 -8.13 -2.30 -9.23
CA SER A 90 -8.26 -1.63 -10.52
C SER A 90 -7.13 -0.66 -10.74
N PRO A 91 -6.65 -0.52 -12.00
CA PRO A 91 -5.70 0.52 -12.32
C PRO A 91 -6.41 1.86 -12.30
N LEU A 92 -5.64 2.93 -12.07
CA LEU A 92 -6.17 4.28 -12.22
C LEU A 92 -6.07 4.69 -13.69
N ALA A 93 -7.12 5.33 -14.20
CA ALA A 93 -7.11 5.83 -15.57
C ALA A 93 -5.99 6.87 -15.76
N HIS A 94 -5.76 7.69 -14.72
CA HIS A 94 -4.71 8.69 -14.72
C HIS A 94 -3.91 8.59 -13.43
N PRO A 95 -2.58 8.44 -13.50
CA PRO A 95 -1.76 8.41 -12.29
C PRO A 95 -1.95 9.69 -11.47
N VAL A 96 -1.93 9.53 -10.15
CA VAL A 96 -2.13 10.66 -9.22
C VAL A 96 -0.84 10.86 -8.41
N THR A 97 -0.25 12.04 -8.52
CA THR A 97 0.98 12.36 -7.79
C THR A 97 0.68 12.63 -6.32
N LEU A 98 1.72 12.53 -5.48
CA LEU A 98 1.57 12.88 -4.06
C LEU A 98 1.17 14.35 -3.90
N ALA A 99 1.68 15.23 -4.76
CA ALA A 99 1.30 16.64 -4.72
C ALA A 99 -0.19 16.82 -4.96
N GLN A 100 -0.76 16.06 -5.89
CA GLN A 100 -2.20 16.12 -6.18
C GLN A 100 -3.02 15.61 -5.00
N ILE A 101 -2.55 14.55 -4.33
CA ILE A 101 -3.22 14.01 -3.15
C ILE A 101 -3.21 15.05 -2.02
N LYS A 102 -2.05 15.67 -1.78
CA LYS A 102 -1.91 16.67 -0.72
C LYS A 102 -2.73 17.93 -0.98
N ALA A 103 -2.98 18.24 -2.26
CA ALA A 103 -3.77 19.40 -2.62
C ALA A 103 -5.27 19.18 -2.42
N GLY A 104 -5.73 17.94 -2.34
CA GLY A 104 -7.13 17.62 -2.11
C GLY A 104 -7.47 17.61 -0.62
N PRO A 105 -8.31 18.52 -0.13
CA PRO A 105 -8.56 18.63 1.32
C PRO A 105 -9.04 17.34 1.98
N ALA A 106 -9.96 16.64 1.34
CA ALA A 106 -10.52 15.41 1.90
C ALA A 106 -9.46 14.30 2.00
N LEU A 107 -8.57 14.23 1.02
CA LEU A 107 -7.51 13.21 0.99
C LEU A 107 -6.37 13.56 1.93
N ALA A 108 -6.09 14.84 2.13
CA ALA A 108 -5.00 15.27 2.99
C ALA A 108 -5.25 14.92 4.46
N GLU A 109 -6.50 14.75 4.87
CA GLU A 109 -6.86 14.40 6.23
C GLU A 109 -6.87 12.90 6.50
N THR A 110 -6.61 12.08 5.50
CA THR A 110 -6.69 10.62 5.62
C THR A 110 -5.32 10.00 5.87
N GLU A 111 -5.33 8.70 6.18
CA GLU A 111 -4.11 7.93 6.35
C GLU A 111 -3.33 7.74 5.05
N LEU A 112 -3.85 8.24 3.92
CA LEU A 112 -3.18 8.17 2.63
C LEU A 112 -1.80 8.81 2.63
N LEU A 113 -1.58 9.82 3.48
CA LEU A 113 -0.30 10.51 3.54
C LEU A 113 0.76 9.75 4.31
N ARG A 114 0.37 8.66 4.98
CA ARG A 114 1.31 7.83 5.73
C ARG A 114 1.81 6.71 4.84
N GLN A 115 3.12 6.53 4.83
CA GLN A 115 3.74 5.48 4.03
C GLN A 115 3.84 4.19 4.83
N SER A 116 3.62 3.10 4.14
CA SER A 116 3.76 1.76 4.72
C SER A 116 5.02 1.07 4.22
#